data_102449630a8e8d51daf97f4aeb2bc3fc
#
_entry.id   102449630a8e8d51daf97f4aeb2bc3fc
#
_cell.length_a   1.000
_cell.length_b   1.000
_cell.length_c   1.000
_cell.angle_alpha   90.00
_cell.angle_beta   90.00
_cell.angle_gamma   90.00
#
_symmetry.space_group_name_H-M   'P 1'
#
loop_
_entity.id
_entity.type
_entity.pdbx_description
1 polymer ?
#
loop_
_entity_poly.entity_id
_entity_poly.type
_entity_poly.pdbx_seq_one_letter_code
_entity_poly.pdbx_strand_id
1 'polypeptide(L)'
;MRLVGNDPNLQGGIRVKFFLDTADLAEIEEAASWGALAGVTTNPSLYAKIGGKLDDFHNHMKRICDIVGPDCPVSAESVAMTRDEIVADGRKLAEIAPNIVVKVPTMVEGLAATHTLAAEGIPVNMT
;
A
#
# COMPACT_ATOMS: atom_id res chain seq x y z
N MET A 1 18.23 10.35 13.04
CA MET A 1 17.23 11.43 12.99
C MET A 1 15.88 10.83 13.39
N ARG A 2 15.32 11.33 14.48
CA ARG A 2 14.05 10.84 14.99
C ARG A 2 12.96 11.50 14.15
N LEU A 3 12.16 10.72 13.43
CA LEU A 3 10.97 11.26 12.76
C LEU A 3 10.04 11.86 13.80
N VAL A 4 9.72 13.13 13.63
CA VAL A 4 8.76 13.89 14.45
C VAL A 4 7.33 13.39 14.14
N GLY A 5 7.11 12.08 14.22
CA GLY A 5 5.82 11.46 13.93
C GLY A 5 4.98 11.13 15.16
N ASN A 6 5.62 10.97 16.31
CA ASN A 6 4.98 10.49 17.54
C ASN A 6 5.44 11.22 18.79
N ASP A 7 5.70 12.53 18.72
CA ASP A 7 5.89 13.31 19.94
C ASP A 7 4.50 13.59 20.55
N PRO A 8 4.16 12.97 21.70
CA PRO A 8 2.87 13.20 22.36
C PRO A 8 2.69 14.63 22.88
N ASN A 9 3.77 15.43 22.89
CA ASN A 9 3.74 16.81 23.37
C ASN A 9 3.47 17.84 22.25
N LEU A 10 3.42 17.42 20.98
CA LEU A 10 3.00 18.29 19.87
C LEU A 10 1.48 18.27 19.71
N GLN A 11 0.77 18.80 20.70
CA GLN A 11 -0.67 19.06 20.59
C GLN A 11 -0.88 20.22 19.61
N GLY A 12 -1.50 19.91 18.45
CA GLY A 12 -1.97 20.91 17.48
C GLY A 12 -1.04 21.23 16.31
N GLY A 13 0.08 20.52 16.13
CA GLY A 13 0.94 20.67 14.94
C GLY A 13 0.34 20.02 13.70
N ILE A 14 0.49 20.67 12.54
CA ILE A 14 0.19 20.07 11.23
C ILE A 14 1.18 18.93 11.02
N ARG A 15 0.66 17.70 10.95
CA ARG A 15 1.47 16.50 10.64
C ARG A 15 1.46 16.28 9.14
N VAL A 16 2.60 16.45 8.49
CA VAL A 16 2.80 16.09 7.09
C VAL A 16 3.32 14.65 7.03
N LYS A 17 2.66 13.82 6.22
CA LYS A 17 3.09 12.44 5.93
C LYS A 17 3.53 12.37 4.48
N PHE A 18 4.76 11.88 4.24
CA PHE A 18 5.30 11.67 2.91
C PHE A 18 5.11 10.23 2.47
N PHE A 19 4.45 10.06 1.33
CA PHE A 19 4.29 8.78 0.64
C PHE A 19 5.11 8.79 -0.64
N LEU A 20 5.74 7.66 -0.95
CA LEU A 20 6.43 7.45 -2.21
C LEU A 20 5.55 6.61 -3.15
N ASP A 21 5.28 7.15 -4.34
CA ASP A 21 4.48 6.47 -5.36
C ASP A 21 5.40 5.83 -6.41
N THR A 22 5.82 4.60 -6.14
CA THR A 22 6.73 3.83 -6.99
C THR A 22 6.66 2.34 -6.69
N ALA A 23 7.09 1.52 -7.66
CA ALA A 23 7.35 0.10 -7.48
C ALA A 23 8.85 -0.25 -7.53
N ASP A 24 9.72 0.74 -7.74
CA ASP A 24 11.17 0.54 -7.81
C ASP A 24 11.77 0.33 -6.42
N LEU A 25 12.40 -0.84 -6.21
CA LEU A 25 12.96 -1.20 -4.91
C LEU A 25 14.13 -0.30 -4.49
N ALA A 26 14.95 0.14 -5.44
CA ALA A 26 16.10 1.00 -5.13
C ALA A 26 15.64 2.39 -4.66
N GLU A 27 14.61 2.96 -5.30
CA GLU A 27 14.00 4.21 -4.87
C GLU A 27 13.38 4.09 -3.47
N ILE A 28 12.73 2.95 -3.19
CA ILE A 28 12.11 2.68 -1.88
C ILE A 28 13.17 2.52 -0.79
N GLU A 29 14.25 1.78 -1.06
CA GLU A 29 15.37 1.64 -0.13
C GLU A 29 16.02 2.98 0.19
N GLU A 30 16.26 3.82 -0.82
CA GLU A 30 16.80 5.16 -0.64
C GLU A 30 15.87 6.02 0.23
N ALA A 31 14.59 6.11 -0.13
CA ALA A 31 13.61 6.90 0.63
C ALA A 31 13.42 6.38 2.07
N ALA A 32 13.44 5.08 2.27
CA ALA A 32 13.37 4.47 3.60
C ALA A 32 14.57 4.87 4.47
N SER A 33 15.77 5.00 3.85
CA SER A 33 16.99 5.42 4.56
C SER A 33 16.93 6.85 5.09
N TRP A 34 16.10 7.72 4.51
CA TRP A 34 15.92 9.11 4.98
C TRP A 34 15.15 9.21 6.30
N GLY A 35 14.44 8.14 6.69
CA GLY A 35 13.64 8.09 7.91
C GLY A 35 12.41 8.98 7.90
N ALA A 36 11.96 9.48 6.74
CA ALA A 36 10.80 10.36 6.59
C ALA A 36 9.61 9.70 5.87
N LEU A 37 9.78 8.45 5.42
CA LEU A 37 8.77 7.74 4.65
C LEU A 37 7.62 7.26 5.54
N ALA A 38 6.41 7.75 5.26
CA ALA A 38 5.19 7.38 5.99
C ALA A 38 4.37 6.29 5.32
N GLY A 39 4.65 5.98 4.05
CA GLY A 39 4.00 4.92 3.30
C GLY A 39 4.51 4.84 1.86
N VAL A 40 4.18 3.74 1.21
CA VAL A 40 4.45 3.50 -0.21
C VAL A 40 3.14 3.20 -0.92
N THR A 41 2.92 3.82 -2.05
CA THR A 41 1.82 3.49 -2.94
C THR A 41 2.36 2.90 -4.24
N THR A 42 1.76 1.83 -4.69
CA THR A 42 2.07 1.18 -5.96
C THR A 42 0.81 1.06 -6.81
N ASN A 43 0.99 0.76 -8.08
CA ASN A 43 -0.09 0.34 -8.97
C ASN A 43 0.47 -0.55 -10.08
N PRO A 44 -0.38 -1.27 -10.84
CA PRO A 44 0.06 -2.16 -11.90
C PRO A 44 0.89 -1.47 -12.98
N SER A 45 0.57 -0.22 -13.31
CA SER A 45 1.30 0.56 -14.31
C SER A 45 2.72 0.89 -13.87
N LEU A 46 2.93 1.27 -12.61
CA LEU A 46 4.26 1.52 -12.04
C LEU A 46 5.09 0.24 -12.02
N TYR A 47 4.48 -0.87 -11.62
CA TYR A 47 5.15 -2.17 -11.62
C TYR A 47 5.54 -2.64 -13.02
N ALA A 48 4.67 -2.44 -14.03
CA ALA A 48 4.98 -2.76 -15.41
C ALA A 48 6.14 -1.92 -15.96
N LYS A 49 6.25 -0.63 -15.58
CA LYS A 49 7.35 0.25 -16.02
C LYS A 49 8.75 -0.24 -15.63
N ILE A 50 8.87 -0.95 -14.51
CA ILE A 50 10.13 -1.55 -14.08
C ILE A 50 10.36 -2.96 -14.63
N GLY A 51 9.55 -3.39 -15.61
CA GLY A 51 9.63 -4.72 -16.22
C GLY A 51 9.02 -5.85 -15.39
N GLY A 52 8.19 -5.50 -14.42
CA GLY A 52 7.52 -6.46 -13.54
C GLY A 52 6.52 -7.35 -14.28
N LYS A 53 6.45 -8.61 -13.88
CA LYS A 53 5.50 -9.60 -14.39
C LYS A 53 4.42 -9.86 -13.35
N LEU A 54 3.16 -10.02 -13.78
CA LEU A 54 2.03 -10.25 -12.88
C LEU A 54 2.22 -11.47 -11.97
N ASP A 55 2.84 -12.53 -12.48
CA ASP A 55 3.09 -13.75 -11.70
C ASP A 55 4.05 -13.53 -10.52
N ASP A 56 4.88 -12.49 -10.56
CA ASP A 56 5.82 -12.14 -9.50
C ASP A 56 5.38 -10.96 -8.63
N PHE A 57 4.21 -10.42 -8.90
CA PHE A 57 3.71 -9.21 -8.22
C PHE A 57 3.64 -9.36 -6.69
N HIS A 58 3.12 -10.49 -6.21
CA HIS A 58 3.01 -10.75 -4.76
C HIS A 58 4.39 -10.79 -4.09
N ASN A 59 5.36 -11.47 -4.71
CA ASN A 59 6.74 -11.51 -4.21
C ASN A 59 7.36 -10.12 -4.18
N HIS A 60 7.09 -9.32 -5.21
CA HIS A 60 7.59 -7.95 -5.28
C HIS A 60 7.00 -7.07 -4.17
N MET A 61 5.69 -7.16 -3.93
CA MET A 61 5.03 -6.46 -2.83
C MET A 61 5.59 -6.88 -1.47
N LYS A 62 5.84 -8.18 -1.28
CA LYS A 62 6.48 -8.70 -0.06
C LYS A 62 7.86 -8.07 0.16
N ARG A 63 8.67 -7.95 -0.88
CA ARG A 63 9.99 -7.31 -0.81
C ARG A 63 9.88 -5.83 -0.39
N ILE A 64 8.92 -5.09 -0.95
CA ILE A 64 8.65 -3.71 -0.54
C ILE A 64 8.31 -3.66 0.96
N CYS A 65 7.40 -4.50 1.42
CA CYS A 65 7.02 -4.56 2.83
C CYS A 65 8.20 -4.88 3.76
N ASP A 66 9.10 -5.77 3.33
CA ASP A 66 10.30 -6.12 4.09
C ASP A 66 11.29 -4.95 4.20
N ILE A 67 11.41 -4.13 3.13
CA ILE A 67 12.28 -2.95 3.11
C ILE A 67 11.77 -1.87 4.08
N VAL A 68 10.48 -1.57 4.03
CA VAL A 68 9.91 -0.44 4.78
C VAL A 68 9.52 -0.79 6.22
N GLY A 69 9.35 -2.06 6.52
CA GLY A 69 8.95 -2.54 7.84
C GLY A 69 7.44 -2.50 8.09
N PRO A 70 6.98 -3.17 9.18
CA PRO A 70 5.56 -3.42 9.43
C PRO A 70 4.73 -2.17 9.77
N ASP A 71 5.37 -1.10 10.22
CA ASP A 71 4.69 0.15 10.62
C ASP A 71 4.47 1.11 9.44
N CYS A 72 5.02 0.80 8.26
CA CYS A 72 4.91 1.61 7.05
C CYS A 72 3.89 0.97 6.09
N PRO A 73 2.71 1.58 5.86
CA PRO A 73 1.71 1.02 4.98
C PRO A 73 2.19 0.97 3.53
N VAL A 74 1.87 -0.12 2.86
CA VAL A 74 2.16 -0.35 1.43
C VAL A 74 0.85 -0.62 0.70
N SER A 75 0.48 0.27 -0.20
CA SER A 75 -0.73 0.11 -1.01
C SER A 75 -0.46 -0.75 -2.24
N ALA A 76 -1.21 -1.83 -2.37
CA ALA A 76 -1.20 -2.74 -3.51
C ALA A 76 -2.58 -2.76 -4.18
N GLU A 77 -2.62 -2.47 -5.48
CA GLU A 77 -3.87 -2.29 -6.23
C GLU A 77 -4.37 -3.61 -6.84
N SER A 78 -5.67 -3.87 -6.64
CA SER A 78 -6.38 -4.92 -7.37
C SER A 78 -6.65 -4.46 -8.81
N VAL A 79 -6.43 -5.36 -9.76
CA VAL A 79 -6.74 -5.15 -11.19
C VAL A 79 -8.10 -5.71 -11.59
N ALA A 80 -8.83 -6.31 -10.65
CA ALA A 80 -10.15 -6.88 -10.88
C ALA A 80 -11.21 -5.79 -11.10
N MET A 81 -12.30 -6.15 -11.78
CA MET A 81 -13.33 -5.19 -12.20
C MET A 81 -14.69 -5.47 -11.61
N THR A 82 -14.93 -6.66 -11.07
CA THR A 82 -16.18 -7.01 -10.41
C THR A 82 -16.01 -7.06 -8.89
N ARG A 83 -17.08 -6.78 -8.16
CA ARG A 83 -17.07 -6.82 -6.69
C ARG A 83 -16.45 -8.10 -6.14
N ASP A 84 -16.91 -9.26 -6.60
CA ASP A 84 -16.48 -10.54 -6.03
C ASP A 84 -15.01 -10.86 -6.34
N GLU A 85 -14.55 -10.50 -7.54
CA GLU A 85 -13.13 -10.62 -7.91
C GLU A 85 -12.25 -9.64 -7.13
N ILE A 86 -12.69 -8.40 -6.93
CA ILE A 86 -11.96 -7.41 -6.11
C ILE A 86 -11.85 -7.89 -4.66
N VAL A 87 -12.92 -8.45 -4.10
CA VAL A 87 -12.89 -9.01 -2.73
C VAL A 87 -11.93 -10.19 -2.64
N ALA A 88 -12.00 -11.11 -3.59
CA ALA A 88 -11.11 -12.28 -3.62
C ALA A 88 -9.64 -11.88 -3.76
N ASP A 89 -9.35 -10.93 -4.65
CA ASP A 89 -8.02 -10.40 -4.88
C ASP A 89 -7.51 -9.60 -3.67
N GLY A 90 -8.35 -8.76 -3.09
CA GLY A 90 -8.04 -7.99 -1.89
C GLY A 90 -7.66 -8.85 -0.69
N ARG A 91 -8.34 -9.98 -0.49
CA ARG A 91 -7.97 -10.96 0.54
C ARG A 91 -6.58 -11.54 0.30
N LYS A 92 -6.26 -11.91 -0.95
CA LYS A 92 -4.93 -12.41 -1.32
C LYS A 92 -3.83 -11.36 -1.11
N LEU A 93 -4.10 -10.11 -1.49
CA LEU A 93 -3.17 -9.01 -1.28
C LEU A 93 -2.92 -8.79 0.22
N ALA A 94 -3.95 -8.82 1.04
CA ALA A 94 -3.85 -8.64 2.49
C ALA A 94 -3.03 -9.75 3.18
N GLU A 95 -2.96 -10.94 2.60
CA GLU A 95 -2.15 -12.06 3.11
C GLU A 95 -0.64 -11.87 2.88
N ILE A 96 -0.22 -10.95 2.01
CA ILE A 96 1.20 -10.74 1.68
C ILE A 96 1.99 -10.27 2.91
N ALA A 97 1.47 -9.29 3.62
CA ALA A 97 2.08 -8.75 4.84
C ALA A 97 1.06 -7.92 5.64
N PRO A 98 1.26 -7.74 6.97
CA PRO A 98 0.29 -7.05 7.83
C PRO A 98 0.16 -5.55 7.54
N ASN A 99 1.12 -4.95 6.86
CA ASN A 99 1.14 -3.53 6.47
C ASN A 99 0.61 -3.27 5.05
N ILE A 100 0.06 -4.26 4.38
CA ILE A 100 -0.61 -4.07 3.09
C ILE A 100 -1.92 -3.31 3.29
N VAL A 101 -2.13 -2.31 2.44
CA VAL A 101 -3.41 -1.62 2.24
C VAL A 101 -3.89 -1.94 0.83
N VAL A 102 -5.08 -2.50 0.71
CA VAL A 102 -5.64 -2.86 -0.59
C VAL A 102 -6.13 -1.60 -1.30
N LYS A 103 -5.58 -1.33 -2.46
CA LYS A 103 -5.99 -0.20 -3.29
C LYS A 103 -7.07 -0.65 -4.27
N VAL A 104 -8.22 0.04 -4.24
CA VAL A 104 -9.43 -0.36 -4.97
C VAL A 104 -9.89 0.80 -5.86
N PRO A 105 -10.21 0.56 -7.13
CA PRO A 105 -10.69 1.61 -8.03
C PRO A 105 -12.04 2.17 -7.56
N THR A 106 -12.21 3.49 -7.66
CA THR A 106 -13.44 4.19 -7.30
C THR A 106 -14.49 4.01 -8.40
N MET A 107 -15.24 2.95 -8.29
CA MET A 107 -16.39 2.60 -9.12
C MET A 107 -17.42 1.84 -8.28
N VAL A 108 -18.62 1.61 -8.79
CA VAL A 108 -19.72 0.97 -8.04
C VAL A 108 -19.28 -0.37 -7.46
N GLU A 109 -18.66 -1.23 -8.28
CA GLU A 109 -18.13 -2.54 -7.84
C GLU A 109 -17.03 -2.39 -6.79
N GLY A 110 -16.15 -1.40 -6.93
CA GLY A 110 -15.08 -1.09 -5.98
C GLY A 110 -15.63 -0.61 -4.63
N LEU A 111 -16.65 0.24 -4.62
CA LEU A 111 -17.31 0.69 -3.40
C LEU A 111 -17.96 -0.48 -2.66
N ALA A 112 -18.66 -1.36 -3.39
CA ALA A 112 -19.28 -2.55 -2.82
C ALA A 112 -18.24 -3.53 -2.25
N ALA A 113 -17.11 -3.73 -2.95
CA ALA A 113 -16.00 -4.55 -2.50
C ALA A 113 -15.34 -3.96 -1.24
N THR A 114 -15.14 -2.64 -1.21
CA THR A 114 -14.57 -1.93 -0.05
C THR A 114 -15.40 -2.13 1.20
N HIS A 115 -16.73 -2.08 1.09
CA HIS A 115 -17.62 -2.36 2.23
C HIS A 115 -17.37 -3.77 2.81
N THR A 116 -17.23 -4.76 1.95
CA THR A 116 -16.96 -6.14 2.37
C THR A 116 -15.57 -6.30 3.00
N LEU A 117 -14.53 -5.78 2.34
CA LEU A 117 -13.15 -5.87 2.84
C LEU A 117 -12.97 -5.14 4.18
N ALA A 118 -13.56 -3.95 4.32
CA ALA A 118 -13.53 -3.18 5.56
C ALA A 118 -14.22 -3.92 6.72
N ALA A 119 -15.35 -4.59 6.45
CA ALA A 119 -16.05 -5.41 7.45
C ALA A 119 -15.20 -6.61 7.92
N GLU A 120 -14.28 -7.08 7.10
CA GLU A 120 -13.30 -8.14 7.42
C GLU A 120 -12.04 -7.60 8.11
N GLY A 121 -11.95 -6.29 8.35
CA GLY A 121 -10.79 -5.64 8.97
C GLY A 121 -9.61 -5.42 8.02
N ILE A 122 -9.79 -5.54 6.72
CA ILE A 122 -8.77 -5.30 5.70
C ILE A 122 -8.72 -3.81 5.38
N PRO A 123 -7.56 -3.13 5.54
CA PRO A 123 -7.42 -1.73 5.20
C PRO A 123 -7.55 -1.50 3.69
N VAL A 124 -8.29 -0.47 3.30
CA VAL A 124 -8.55 -0.14 1.89
C VAL A 124 -8.25 1.32 1.59
N ASN A 125 -7.63 1.58 0.45
CA ASN A 125 -7.52 2.89 -0.18
C ASN A 125 -8.38 2.92 -1.44
N MET A 126 -9.27 3.90 -1.54
CA MET A 126 -10.00 4.15 -2.79
C MET A 126 -9.16 5.02 -3.73
N THR A 127 -9.12 4.66 -5.01
CA THR A 127 -8.31 5.36 -6.01
C THR A 127 -9.07 5.65 -7.31
#